data_83744a24ffd16ef14d03aa49bb28914b
#
_entry.id   83744a24ffd16ef14d03aa49bb28914b
#
_cell.length_a   1.000
_cell.length_b   1.000
_cell.length_c   1.000
_cell.angle_alpha   90.00
_cell.angle_beta   90.00
_cell.angle_gamma   90.00
#
_symmetry.space_group_name_H-M   'P 1'
#
loop_
_entity.id
_entity.type
_entity.pdbx_description
1 polymer ?
#
loop_
_entity_poly.entity_id
_entity_poly.type
_entity_poly.pdbx_seq_one_letter_code
_entity_poly.pdbx_strand_id
1 'polypeptide(L)'
;MEIFILDALLRPIDVVDEYISCIWTERYAEKGDFELVALSTPANQRRFVPDTMISISDSKRIMRVNSVEEKDDEDNGTTLTIKGFDLSYMLQQRVIATKDLDGMLLPITYFSDASPIDLMDHMVWRICIATSGLQISAGDTIPFLNDYVATPGSLYPASNIPPPTPGGFLWEQKIASLYSAITDLCKAYDLGYRFYKDPNSSKLYFEGYNGIDRTSGQTEFPPVIFSSDMTNLQSTSEFRENINHYNVVVAVYQYQNPVEGDTPETLTIHEIVSDPQLAFSSGGFDQKTKFISVGQLPEGMEIEDAPAYLIQLAKEELNRSTPTDVYDGEIDQNSSFVYERDYFLGDIVEVQGNNGGGALMRVVEQIIKFDSSGKSSYPSLLTKESILPGTWRSWKYDVNWSDMGSGEYWNNQ
;
A
#
# COMPACT_ATOMS: atom_id res chain seq x y z
N MET A 1 -19.56 -2.34 -18.75
CA MET A 1 -18.12 -2.57 -18.61
C MET A 1 -17.64 -3.40 -19.80
N GLU A 2 -16.65 -2.93 -20.52
CA GLU A 2 -16.01 -3.67 -21.61
C GLU A 2 -14.70 -4.28 -21.10
N ILE A 3 -14.42 -5.52 -21.50
CA ILE A 3 -13.18 -6.22 -21.15
C ILE A 3 -12.38 -6.35 -22.45
N PHE A 4 -11.12 -5.92 -22.42
CA PHE A 4 -10.21 -5.93 -23.56
C PHE A 4 -9.11 -6.98 -23.35
N ILE A 5 -8.85 -7.76 -24.39
CA ILE A 5 -7.64 -8.58 -24.50
C ILE A 5 -6.55 -7.69 -25.10
N LEU A 6 -5.35 -7.73 -24.52
CA LEU A 6 -4.23 -6.90 -24.95
C LEU A 6 -3.13 -7.73 -25.62
N ASP A 7 -2.44 -7.13 -26.58
CA ASP A 7 -1.22 -7.69 -27.17
C ASP A 7 0.02 -7.46 -26.27
N ALA A 8 1.17 -7.95 -26.72
CA ALA A 8 2.44 -7.77 -25.99
C ALA A 8 2.89 -6.31 -25.87
N LEU A 9 2.30 -5.39 -26.62
CA LEU A 9 2.51 -3.94 -26.53
C LEU A 9 1.41 -3.25 -25.71
N LEU A 10 0.61 -4.04 -24.99
CA LEU A 10 -0.50 -3.56 -24.17
C LEU A 10 -1.58 -2.80 -24.97
N ARG A 11 -1.75 -3.15 -26.26
CA ARG A 11 -2.79 -2.56 -27.12
C ARG A 11 -4.00 -3.48 -27.17
N PRO A 12 -5.24 -2.96 -27.13
CA PRO A 12 -6.44 -3.77 -27.30
C PRO A 12 -6.45 -4.45 -28.68
N ILE A 13 -6.63 -5.77 -28.71
CA ILE A 13 -6.73 -6.58 -29.93
C ILE A 13 -8.06 -7.31 -30.05
N ASP A 14 -8.78 -7.46 -28.94
CA ASP A 14 -10.08 -8.12 -28.94
C ASP A 14 -10.92 -7.59 -27.77
N VAL A 15 -12.25 -7.72 -27.87
CA VAL A 15 -13.22 -7.33 -26.83
C VAL A 15 -13.99 -8.57 -26.41
N VAL A 16 -14.19 -8.73 -25.11
CA VAL A 16 -14.97 -9.83 -24.55
C VAL A 16 -16.39 -9.34 -24.28
N ASP A 17 -17.32 -9.71 -25.12
CA ASP A 17 -18.71 -9.28 -25.03
C ASP A 17 -19.58 -10.21 -24.19
N GLU A 18 -19.16 -11.49 -24.06
CA GLU A 18 -19.95 -12.53 -23.41
C GLU A 18 -19.21 -13.08 -22.18
N TYR A 19 -19.58 -12.56 -21.01
CA TYR A 19 -19.15 -13.08 -19.72
C TYR A 19 -20.32 -13.06 -18.71
N ILE A 20 -20.24 -13.90 -17.69
CA ILE A 20 -21.28 -14.12 -16.69
C ILE A 20 -21.10 -13.14 -15.54
N SER A 21 -19.87 -13.02 -15.05
CA SER A 21 -19.50 -12.10 -13.97
C SER A 21 -18.04 -11.72 -14.03
N CYS A 22 -17.72 -10.55 -13.51
CA CYS A 22 -16.37 -10.09 -13.33
C CYS A 22 -16.26 -9.36 -11.99
N ILE A 23 -15.26 -9.73 -11.19
CA ILE A 23 -14.83 -9.02 -9.99
C ILE A 23 -13.42 -8.53 -10.27
N TRP A 24 -13.22 -7.22 -10.13
CA TRP A 24 -11.95 -6.56 -10.37
C TRP A 24 -11.57 -5.75 -9.13
N THR A 25 -10.48 -6.11 -8.47
CA THR A 25 -10.05 -5.51 -7.21
C THR A 25 -8.74 -4.77 -7.42
N GLU A 26 -8.74 -3.48 -7.17
CA GLU A 26 -7.54 -2.65 -7.13
C GLU A 26 -7.14 -2.36 -5.70
N ARG A 27 -5.84 -2.35 -5.39
CA ARG A 27 -5.32 -2.12 -4.04
C ARG A 27 -4.30 -0.98 -4.00
N TYR A 28 -4.22 -0.34 -2.85
CA TYR A 28 -3.33 0.80 -2.59
C TYR A 28 -1.88 0.36 -2.39
N ALA A 29 -1.64 -0.54 -1.44
CA ALA A 29 -0.30 -0.97 -1.01
C ALA A 29 0.00 -2.44 -1.37
N GLU A 30 -0.88 -3.08 -2.10
CA GLU A 30 -0.77 -4.48 -2.48
C GLU A 30 -1.16 -4.69 -3.95
N LYS A 31 -0.87 -5.87 -4.48
CA LYS A 31 -1.30 -6.23 -5.84
C LYS A 31 -2.82 -6.41 -5.90
N GLY A 32 -3.43 -5.87 -6.95
CA GLY A 32 -4.81 -6.14 -7.29
C GLY A 32 -5.01 -7.55 -7.87
N ASP A 33 -6.26 -7.99 -7.92
CA ASP A 33 -6.65 -9.28 -8.49
C ASP A 33 -7.99 -9.17 -9.23
N PHE A 34 -8.28 -10.20 -10.03
CA PHE A 34 -9.57 -10.32 -10.66
C PHE A 34 -10.04 -11.77 -10.74
N GLU A 35 -11.36 -11.94 -10.81
CA GLU A 35 -12.03 -13.16 -11.17
C GLU A 35 -13.06 -12.87 -12.26
N LEU A 36 -12.96 -13.57 -13.37
CA LEU A 36 -13.88 -13.48 -14.50
C LEU A 36 -14.49 -14.86 -14.77
N VAL A 37 -15.80 -14.93 -14.83
CA VAL A 37 -16.52 -16.15 -15.22
C VAL A 37 -17.16 -15.93 -16.59
N ALA A 38 -16.88 -16.83 -17.53
CA ALA A 38 -17.40 -16.78 -18.88
C ALA A 38 -17.85 -18.18 -19.34
N LEU A 39 -18.68 -18.25 -20.38
CA LEU A 39 -19.00 -19.53 -20.98
C LEU A 39 -17.76 -20.12 -21.69
N SER A 40 -17.60 -21.46 -21.61
CA SER A 40 -16.51 -22.18 -22.26
C SER A 40 -16.80 -22.34 -23.76
N THR A 41 -16.64 -21.26 -24.51
CA THR A 41 -16.71 -21.26 -25.95
C THR A 41 -15.32 -21.46 -26.59
N PRO A 42 -15.21 -21.97 -27.81
CA PRO A 42 -13.92 -22.05 -28.50
C PRO A 42 -13.21 -20.70 -28.67
N ALA A 43 -13.96 -19.58 -28.65
CA ALA A 43 -13.41 -18.23 -28.67
C ALA A 43 -12.80 -17.90 -27.31
N ASN A 44 -13.52 -18.09 -26.20
CA ASN A 44 -13.06 -17.78 -24.85
C ASN A 44 -11.89 -18.68 -24.42
N GLN A 45 -11.89 -19.97 -24.80
CA GLN A 45 -10.75 -20.87 -24.58
C GLN A 45 -9.47 -20.40 -25.27
N ARG A 46 -9.57 -19.74 -26.43
CA ARG A 46 -8.40 -19.15 -27.11
C ARG A 46 -8.00 -17.80 -26.55
N ARG A 47 -8.96 -17.01 -26.05
CA ARG A 47 -8.71 -15.67 -25.47
C ARG A 47 -8.04 -15.76 -24.11
N PHE A 48 -8.53 -16.67 -23.27
CA PHE A 48 -8.10 -16.79 -21.89
C PHE A 48 -7.14 -17.96 -21.72
N VAL A 49 -5.87 -17.67 -21.91
CA VAL A 49 -4.77 -18.58 -21.57
C VAL A 49 -3.88 -17.90 -20.54
N PRO A 50 -3.13 -18.68 -19.72
CA PRO A 50 -2.15 -18.07 -18.82
C PRO A 50 -1.27 -17.06 -19.55
N ASP A 51 -0.92 -15.99 -18.88
CA ASP A 51 -0.13 -14.84 -19.35
C ASP A 51 -0.86 -13.86 -20.27
N THR A 52 -2.12 -14.10 -20.63
CA THR A 52 -2.94 -13.12 -21.35
C THR A 52 -3.10 -11.86 -20.50
N MET A 53 -2.86 -10.69 -21.13
CA MET A 53 -3.10 -9.39 -20.51
C MET A 53 -4.51 -8.92 -20.81
N ILE A 54 -5.20 -8.40 -19.78
CA ILE A 54 -6.55 -7.87 -19.90
C ILE A 54 -6.66 -6.50 -19.23
N SER A 55 -7.58 -5.68 -19.70
CA SER A 55 -7.99 -4.43 -19.08
C SER A 55 -9.50 -4.26 -19.16
N ILE A 56 -10.05 -3.35 -18.38
CA ILE A 56 -11.47 -2.99 -18.40
C ILE A 56 -11.63 -1.50 -18.69
N SER A 57 -12.80 -1.12 -19.27
CA SER A 57 -13.12 0.27 -19.58
C SER A 57 -13.13 1.20 -18.36
N ASP A 58 -13.33 0.64 -17.20
CA ASP A 58 -13.53 1.37 -15.94
C ASP A 58 -12.28 1.48 -15.07
N SER A 59 -11.12 1.05 -15.61
CA SER A 59 -9.84 1.05 -14.88
C SER A 59 -8.66 1.35 -15.81
N LYS A 60 -7.65 2.00 -15.25
CA LYS A 60 -6.34 2.20 -15.93
C LYS A 60 -5.36 1.06 -15.63
N ARG A 61 -5.73 0.15 -14.73
CA ARG A 61 -4.91 -1.01 -14.37
C ARG A 61 -4.98 -2.07 -15.46
N ILE A 62 -3.92 -2.83 -15.56
CA ILE A 62 -3.83 -4.00 -16.44
C ILE A 62 -3.66 -5.21 -15.54
N MET A 63 -4.44 -6.26 -15.81
CA MET A 63 -4.32 -7.55 -15.13
C MET A 63 -3.74 -8.60 -16.06
N ARG A 64 -3.09 -9.59 -15.49
CA ARG A 64 -2.52 -10.73 -16.19
C ARG A 64 -3.22 -12.00 -15.72
N VAL A 65 -3.67 -12.82 -16.65
CA VAL A 65 -4.26 -14.14 -16.37
C VAL A 65 -3.20 -15.07 -15.79
N ASN A 66 -3.46 -15.61 -14.61
CA ASN A 66 -2.58 -16.59 -13.95
C ASN A 66 -3.14 -18.01 -14.00
N SER A 67 -4.46 -18.16 -13.92
CA SER A 67 -5.11 -19.47 -13.97
C SER A 67 -6.42 -19.40 -14.74
N VAL A 68 -6.74 -20.51 -15.40
CA VAL A 68 -8.00 -20.74 -16.08
C VAL A 68 -8.48 -22.12 -15.64
N GLU A 69 -9.66 -22.18 -15.08
CA GLU A 69 -10.31 -23.41 -14.66
C GLU A 69 -11.57 -23.60 -15.51
N GLU A 70 -11.71 -24.77 -16.14
CA GLU A 70 -12.92 -25.15 -16.83
C GLU A 70 -13.75 -26.06 -15.94
N LYS A 71 -15.02 -25.71 -15.75
CA LYS A 71 -15.95 -26.46 -14.93
C LYS A 71 -17.20 -26.78 -15.75
N ASP A 72 -17.57 -28.05 -15.78
CA ASP A 72 -18.82 -28.51 -16.34
C ASP A 72 -19.86 -28.64 -15.22
N ASP A 73 -21.02 -28.00 -15.42
CA ASP A 73 -22.11 -27.99 -14.47
C ASP A 73 -23.41 -28.33 -15.21
N GLU A 74 -24.18 -29.31 -14.68
CA GLU A 74 -25.39 -29.79 -15.35
C GLU A 74 -26.43 -28.68 -15.54
N ASP A 75 -26.49 -27.69 -14.63
CA ASP A 75 -27.50 -26.63 -14.66
C ASP A 75 -27.04 -25.39 -15.46
N ASN A 76 -25.72 -25.10 -15.47
CA ASN A 76 -25.17 -23.85 -16.01
C ASN A 76 -24.33 -24.08 -17.30
N GLY A 77 -24.13 -25.34 -17.69
CA GLY A 77 -23.25 -25.70 -18.79
C GLY A 77 -21.77 -25.54 -18.46
N THR A 78 -20.90 -25.63 -19.44
CA THR A 78 -19.45 -25.54 -19.22
C THR A 78 -19.01 -24.09 -19.13
N THR A 79 -18.39 -23.72 -18.02
CA THR A 79 -17.89 -22.39 -17.74
C THR A 79 -16.37 -22.37 -17.57
N LEU A 80 -15.78 -21.19 -17.83
CA LEU A 80 -14.38 -20.88 -17.53
C LEU A 80 -14.36 -19.90 -16.37
N THR A 81 -13.60 -20.22 -15.33
CA THR A 81 -13.21 -19.29 -14.25
C THR A 81 -11.78 -18.84 -14.48
N ILE A 82 -11.59 -17.57 -14.77
CA ILE A 82 -10.32 -16.95 -15.10
C ILE A 82 -9.90 -16.06 -13.95
N LYS A 83 -8.71 -16.28 -13.40
CA LYS A 83 -8.17 -15.48 -12.28
C LYS A 83 -6.78 -14.98 -12.61
N GLY A 84 -6.45 -13.85 -12.01
CA GLY A 84 -5.13 -13.29 -12.15
C GLY A 84 -4.89 -12.09 -11.26
N PHE A 85 -3.77 -11.43 -11.49
CA PHE A 85 -3.31 -10.31 -10.70
C PHE A 85 -2.94 -9.13 -11.59
N ASP A 86 -2.90 -7.95 -11.01
CA ASP A 86 -2.37 -6.77 -11.70
C ASP A 86 -0.85 -6.92 -11.99
N LEU A 87 -0.29 -5.98 -12.71
CA LEU A 87 1.11 -6.03 -13.11
C LEU A 87 2.09 -5.99 -11.93
N SER A 88 1.64 -5.59 -10.75
CA SER A 88 2.46 -5.64 -9.53
C SER A 88 2.89 -7.06 -9.16
N TYR A 89 2.18 -8.07 -9.63
CA TYR A 89 2.60 -9.47 -9.49
C TYR A 89 3.98 -9.73 -10.09
N MET A 90 4.37 -8.99 -11.13
CA MET A 90 5.72 -9.13 -11.71
C MET A 90 6.83 -8.80 -10.74
N LEU A 91 6.58 -7.94 -9.74
CA LEU A 91 7.54 -7.61 -8.70
C LEU A 91 7.83 -8.82 -7.76
N GLN A 92 6.88 -9.76 -7.62
CA GLN A 92 7.10 -11.00 -6.88
C GLN A 92 8.09 -11.95 -7.56
N GLN A 93 8.22 -11.83 -8.88
CA GLN A 93 9.09 -12.64 -9.71
C GLN A 93 10.51 -12.06 -9.82
N ARG A 94 10.80 -10.95 -9.11
CA ARG A 94 12.10 -10.28 -9.11
C ARG A 94 12.65 -10.22 -7.70
N VAL A 95 13.97 -10.36 -7.62
CA VAL A 95 14.69 -10.37 -6.35
C VAL A 95 15.45 -9.06 -6.23
N ILE A 96 15.30 -8.38 -5.10
CA ILE A 96 16.16 -7.26 -4.75
C ILE A 96 17.37 -7.79 -3.99
N ALA A 97 18.54 -7.61 -4.58
CA ALA A 97 19.82 -7.94 -4.01
C ALA A 97 20.92 -7.10 -4.66
N THR A 98 21.98 -6.85 -3.93
CA THR A 98 23.17 -6.17 -4.45
C THR A 98 24.33 -7.15 -4.50
N LYS A 99 25.20 -7.00 -5.50
CA LYS A 99 26.45 -7.73 -5.61
C LYS A 99 27.60 -6.84 -5.15
N ASP A 100 28.57 -7.45 -4.48
CA ASP A 100 29.84 -6.83 -4.20
C ASP A 100 30.72 -6.74 -5.48
N LEU A 101 31.94 -6.21 -5.33
CA LEU A 101 32.90 -6.08 -6.42
C LEU A 101 33.35 -7.42 -7.03
N ASP A 102 33.24 -8.50 -6.27
CA ASP A 102 33.57 -9.86 -6.69
C ASP A 102 32.36 -10.59 -7.30
N GLY A 103 31.21 -9.93 -7.37
CA GLY A 103 29.98 -10.48 -7.91
C GLY A 103 29.18 -11.37 -6.95
N MET A 104 29.56 -11.41 -5.68
CA MET A 104 28.84 -12.14 -4.63
C MET A 104 27.63 -11.34 -4.17
N LEU A 105 26.51 -12.03 -3.87
CA LEU A 105 25.32 -11.38 -3.33
C LEU A 105 25.55 -10.96 -1.88
N LEU A 106 25.31 -9.70 -1.59
CA LEU A 106 25.31 -9.16 -0.24
C LEU A 106 24.05 -9.60 0.50
N PRO A 107 24.16 -10.09 1.75
CA PRO A 107 22.99 -10.52 2.53
C PRO A 107 22.07 -9.36 2.89
N ILE A 108 22.62 -8.16 2.98
CA ILE A 108 21.93 -6.92 3.32
C ILE A 108 22.39 -5.83 2.36
N THR A 109 21.45 -5.04 1.89
CA THR A 109 21.71 -3.84 1.07
C THR A 109 21.13 -2.64 1.79
N TYR A 110 21.90 -1.57 1.88
CA TYR A 110 21.44 -0.30 2.41
C TYR A 110 21.11 0.64 1.26
N PHE A 111 19.94 1.25 1.34
CA PHE A 111 19.52 2.28 0.40
C PHE A 111 19.43 3.62 1.13
N SER A 112 19.91 4.66 0.50
CA SER A 112 19.76 6.04 0.96
C SER A 112 19.15 6.86 -0.16
N ASP A 113 18.07 7.56 0.16
CA ASP A 113 17.39 8.42 -0.81
C ASP A 113 16.74 9.64 -0.13
N ALA A 114 16.13 10.53 -0.93
CA ALA A 114 15.53 11.76 -0.42
C ALA A 114 14.22 11.50 0.34
N SER A 115 13.45 10.52 -0.14
CA SER A 115 12.17 10.14 0.49
C SER A 115 11.88 8.65 0.30
N PRO A 116 10.93 8.07 1.05
CA PRO A 116 10.47 6.70 0.84
C PRO A 116 9.89 6.45 -0.55
N ILE A 117 9.24 7.44 -1.17
CA ILE A 117 8.70 7.34 -2.53
C ILE A 117 9.85 7.27 -3.54
N ASP A 118 10.84 8.18 -3.44
CA ASP A 118 12.01 8.17 -4.31
C ASP A 118 12.77 6.83 -4.21
N LEU A 119 12.85 6.29 -2.99
CA LEU A 119 13.47 4.99 -2.77
C LEU A 119 12.71 3.86 -3.47
N MET A 120 11.38 3.85 -3.38
CA MET A 120 10.53 2.85 -4.03
C MET A 120 10.73 2.88 -5.55
N ASP A 121 10.70 4.07 -6.14
CA ASP A 121 10.94 4.27 -7.57
C ASP A 121 12.37 3.86 -7.96
N HIS A 122 13.37 4.17 -7.13
CA HIS A 122 14.76 3.76 -7.33
C HIS A 122 14.92 2.23 -7.31
N MET A 123 14.27 1.53 -6.38
CA MET A 123 14.29 0.06 -6.35
C MET A 123 13.72 -0.55 -7.63
N VAL A 124 12.57 -0.05 -8.10
CA VAL A 124 11.95 -0.53 -9.35
C VAL A 124 12.79 -0.16 -10.56
N TRP A 125 13.29 1.07 -10.64
CA TRP A 125 14.19 1.49 -11.72
C TRP A 125 15.42 0.60 -11.79
N ARG A 126 16.07 0.35 -10.66
CA ARG A 126 17.32 -0.44 -10.59
C ARG A 126 17.13 -1.88 -11.04
N ILE A 127 16.01 -2.49 -10.69
CA ILE A 127 15.76 -3.91 -10.98
C ILE A 127 15.03 -4.10 -12.32
N CYS A 128 14.04 -3.25 -12.61
CA CYS A 128 13.12 -3.49 -13.72
C CYS A 128 13.38 -2.65 -14.97
N ILE A 129 14.17 -1.58 -14.88
CA ILE A 129 14.38 -0.62 -15.98
C ILE A 129 15.86 -0.52 -16.38
N ALA A 130 16.75 -0.36 -15.41
CA ALA A 130 18.16 -0.14 -15.67
C ALA A 130 18.83 -1.35 -16.30
N THR A 131 19.64 -1.10 -17.32
CA THR A 131 20.46 -2.14 -17.99
C THR A 131 21.89 -2.23 -17.41
N SER A 132 22.11 -1.69 -16.23
CA SER A 132 23.43 -1.39 -15.66
C SER A 132 24.17 -2.57 -15.00
N GLY A 133 23.75 -3.82 -15.23
CA GLY A 133 24.48 -4.99 -14.72
C GLY A 133 24.28 -5.30 -13.22
N LEU A 134 23.45 -4.55 -12.51
CA LEU A 134 23.06 -4.82 -11.13
C LEU A 134 21.88 -5.80 -11.03
N GLN A 135 21.25 -6.05 -12.15
CA GLN A 135 20.21 -7.07 -12.27
C GLN A 135 20.83 -8.46 -12.06
N ILE A 136 20.10 -9.32 -11.38
CA ILE A 136 20.49 -10.73 -11.20
C ILE A 136 20.43 -11.45 -12.55
N SER A 137 19.44 -11.10 -13.37
CA SER A 137 19.21 -11.66 -14.71
C SER A 137 18.81 -10.56 -15.69
N ALA A 138 19.22 -10.72 -16.96
CA ALA A 138 18.77 -9.84 -18.05
C ALA A 138 17.25 -9.87 -18.28
N GLY A 139 16.55 -10.92 -17.80
CA GLY A 139 15.09 -11.05 -17.86
C GLY A 139 14.34 -10.26 -16.78
N ASP A 140 15.03 -9.59 -15.87
CA ASP A 140 14.39 -8.77 -14.82
C ASP A 140 13.77 -7.49 -15.39
N THR A 141 14.26 -7.01 -16.54
CA THR A 141 13.71 -5.82 -17.21
C THR A 141 12.27 -6.04 -17.66
N ILE A 142 11.41 -5.10 -17.32
CA ILE A 142 10.02 -5.07 -17.77
C ILE A 142 9.94 -4.24 -19.06
N PRO A 143 9.48 -4.81 -20.18
CA PRO A 143 9.35 -4.06 -21.43
C PRO A 143 8.43 -2.84 -21.27
N PHE A 144 8.79 -1.73 -21.90
CA PHE A 144 8.03 -0.47 -21.92
C PHE A 144 7.79 0.19 -20.56
N LEU A 145 8.35 -0.35 -19.48
CA LEU A 145 8.26 0.29 -18.18
C LEU A 145 9.09 1.57 -18.17
N ASN A 146 8.47 2.65 -17.73
CA ASN A 146 9.13 3.93 -17.49
C ASN A 146 8.89 4.29 -16.04
N ASP A 147 9.87 4.95 -15.46
CA ASP A 147 9.73 5.60 -14.18
C ASP A 147 8.94 6.90 -14.35
N TYR A 148 8.05 7.19 -13.44
CA TYR A 148 7.31 8.46 -13.44
C TYR A 148 8.19 9.63 -13.03
N VAL A 149 9.27 9.38 -12.30
CA VAL A 149 10.22 10.43 -11.90
C VAL A 149 10.86 11.01 -13.15
N ALA A 150 10.40 12.18 -13.52
CA ALA A 150 10.75 12.89 -14.75
C ALA A 150 12.21 13.35 -14.84
N THR A 151 13.07 12.98 -13.90
CA THR A 151 14.46 13.45 -13.89
C THR A 151 15.43 12.36 -13.44
N PRO A 152 15.94 11.53 -14.39
CA PRO A 152 17.00 10.57 -14.09
C PRO A 152 18.34 11.23 -13.67
N GLY A 153 18.39 12.54 -13.55
CA GLY A 153 19.62 13.29 -13.33
C GLY A 153 20.19 13.26 -11.92
N SER A 154 19.48 12.73 -10.94
CA SER A 154 19.96 12.61 -9.55
C SER A 154 20.15 11.16 -9.08
N LEU A 155 19.93 10.19 -9.97
CA LEU A 155 20.13 8.79 -9.62
C LEU A 155 21.62 8.50 -9.55
N TYR A 156 22.08 8.15 -8.37
CA TYR A 156 23.47 7.82 -8.09
C TYR A 156 23.94 6.68 -8.99
N PRO A 157 25.15 6.81 -9.59
CA PRO A 157 25.76 5.67 -10.27
C PRO A 157 25.94 4.53 -9.27
N ALA A 158 25.72 3.33 -9.74
CA ALA A 158 25.69 2.08 -8.97
C ALA A 158 26.92 1.77 -8.08
N SER A 159 28.00 2.52 -8.21
CA SER A 159 29.25 2.37 -7.47
C SER A 159 29.37 3.26 -6.23
N ASN A 160 28.45 4.21 -6.05
CA ASN A 160 28.53 5.16 -4.94
C ASN A 160 27.18 5.21 -4.25
N ILE A 161 26.92 4.26 -3.35
CA ILE A 161 25.96 4.50 -2.28
C ILE A 161 26.65 5.57 -1.40
N PRO A 162 26.17 6.81 -1.36
CA PRO A 162 26.76 7.77 -0.44
C PRO A 162 26.59 7.22 0.97
N PRO A 163 27.57 7.40 1.86
CA PRO A 163 27.37 7.11 3.26
C PRO A 163 26.13 7.86 3.73
N PRO A 164 25.31 7.27 4.65
CA PRO A 164 24.11 7.92 5.15
C PRO A 164 24.47 9.32 5.62
N THR A 165 23.90 10.31 4.97
CA THR A 165 24.08 11.71 5.38
C THR A 165 23.32 11.87 6.70
N PRO A 166 23.89 12.46 7.75
CA PRO A 166 23.14 12.73 8.97
C PRO A 166 21.82 13.43 8.65
N GLY A 167 20.68 12.77 8.96
CA GLY A 167 19.33 13.26 8.65
C GLY A 167 18.77 12.77 7.28
N GLY A 168 19.48 11.96 6.52
CA GLY A 168 18.97 11.31 5.31
C GLY A 168 18.11 10.08 5.63
N PHE A 169 17.22 9.73 4.71
CA PHE A 169 16.42 8.50 4.80
C PHE A 169 17.30 7.29 4.47
N LEU A 170 17.35 6.32 5.38
CA LEU A 170 18.12 5.09 5.21
C LEU A 170 17.20 3.88 5.37
N TRP A 171 17.31 2.93 4.44
CA TRP A 171 16.54 1.69 4.44
C TRP A 171 17.45 0.47 4.36
N GLU A 172 17.30 -0.45 5.31
CA GLU A 172 17.95 -1.75 5.30
C GLU A 172 17.09 -2.77 4.56
N GLN A 173 17.62 -3.35 3.51
CA GLN A 173 16.95 -4.36 2.72
C GLN A 173 17.71 -5.68 2.73
N LYS A 174 17.10 -6.72 3.28
CA LYS A 174 17.57 -8.10 3.11
C LYS A 174 17.20 -8.62 1.73
N ILE A 175 17.88 -9.67 1.28
CA ILE A 175 17.52 -10.37 0.04
C ILE A 175 16.05 -10.82 0.15
N ALA A 176 15.19 -10.33 -0.73
CA ALA A 176 13.76 -10.61 -0.75
C ALA A 176 13.22 -10.47 -2.18
N SER A 177 11.93 -10.76 -2.37
CA SER A 177 11.25 -10.33 -3.59
C SER A 177 11.12 -8.80 -3.59
N LEU A 178 11.24 -8.20 -4.78
CA LEU A 178 11.04 -6.75 -4.90
C LEU A 178 9.65 -6.33 -4.42
N TYR A 179 8.63 -7.17 -4.63
CA TYR A 179 7.28 -6.97 -4.10
C TYR A 179 7.26 -6.83 -2.58
N SER A 180 7.92 -7.76 -1.86
CA SER A 180 7.99 -7.71 -0.40
C SER A 180 8.66 -6.44 0.08
N ALA A 181 9.79 -6.05 -0.53
CA ALA A 181 10.51 -4.83 -0.18
C ALA A 181 9.64 -3.58 -0.34
N ILE A 182 8.92 -3.46 -1.46
CA ILE A 182 8.02 -2.32 -1.73
C ILE A 182 6.83 -2.34 -0.77
N THR A 183 6.22 -3.51 -0.53
CA THR A 183 5.08 -3.61 0.39
C THR A 183 5.47 -3.27 1.83
N ASP A 184 6.66 -3.69 2.28
CA ASP A 184 7.18 -3.34 3.60
C ASP A 184 7.43 -1.84 3.74
N LEU A 185 7.95 -1.20 2.69
CA LEU A 185 8.14 0.25 2.63
C LEU A 185 6.78 0.99 2.67
N CYS A 186 5.81 0.50 1.91
CA CYS A 186 4.45 1.05 1.93
C CYS A 186 3.82 0.97 3.33
N LYS A 187 3.95 -0.16 4.01
CA LYS A 187 3.44 -0.33 5.39
C LYS A 187 4.15 0.56 6.40
N ALA A 188 5.46 0.74 6.26
CA ALA A 188 6.25 1.56 7.17
C ALA A 188 5.92 3.06 7.04
N TYR A 189 5.61 3.53 5.84
CA TYR A 189 5.43 4.96 5.54
C TYR A 189 4.03 5.33 5.04
N ASP A 190 3.07 4.38 5.13
CA ASP A 190 1.68 4.58 4.73
C ASP A 190 1.53 5.03 3.27
N LEU A 191 2.29 4.40 2.38
CA LEU A 191 2.36 4.67 0.95
C LEU A 191 1.58 3.66 0.13
N GLY A 192 1.27 4.02 -1.09
CA GLY A 192 0.77 3.14 -2.12
C GLY A 192 1.65 3.13 -3.35
N TYR A 193 1.40 2.17 -4.22
CA TYR A 193 2.05 2.10 -5.51
C TYR A 193 1.11 1.56 -6.58
N ARG A 194 1.42 1.84 -7.84
CA ARG A 194 0.63 1.34 -8.96
C ARG A 194 1.45 1.19 -10.22
N PHE A 195 1.04 0.23 -11.04
CA PHE A 195 1.35 0.21 -12.45
C PHE A 195 0.15 0.74 -13.23
N TYR A 196 0.39 1.65 -14.15
CA TYR A 196 -0.66 2.13 -15.04
C TYR A 196 -0.12 2.38 -16.44
N LYS A 197 -1.00 2.23 -17.41
CA LYS A 197 -0.71 2.56 -18.80
C LYS A 197 -1.18 3.97 -19.10
N ASP A 198 -0.30 4.78 -19.70
CA ASP A 198 -0.71 6.05 -20.25
C ASP A 198 -1.64 5.81 -21.48
N PRO A 199 -2.87 6.32 -21.47
CA PRO A 199 -3.80 6.10 -22.58
C PRO A 199 -3.32 6.70 -23.91
N ASN A 200 -2.40 7.67 -23.89
CA ASN A 200 -1.88 8.37 -25.06
C ASN A 200 -0.57 7.79 -25.59
N SER A 201 0.01 6.82 -24.91
CA SER A 201 1.27 6.20 -25.28
C SER A 201 1.24 4.68 -25.05
N SER A 202 2.26 3.98 -25.60
CA SER A 202 2.44 2.56 -25.32
C SER A 202 3.28 2.32 -24.05
N LYS A 203 3.47 3.35 -23.24
CA LYS A 203 4.33 3.29 -22.07
C LYS A 203 3.56 2.82 -20.85
N LEU A 204 4.21 1.97 -20.08
CA LEU A 204 3.79 1.55 -18.75
C LEU A 204 4.59 2.39 -17.75
N TYR A 205 3.94 2.83 -16.68
CA TYR A 205 4.56 3.58 -15.59
C TYR A 205 4.41 2.83 -14.28
N PHE A 206 5.44 2.89 -13.46
CA PHE A 206 5.37 2.60 -12.04
C PHE A 206 5.38 3.92 -11.28
N GLU A 207 4.58 4.02 -10.25
CA GLU A 207 4.46 5.22 -9.42
C GLU A 207 4.24 4.82 -7.97
N GLY A 208 5.13 5.29 -7.07
CA GLY A 208 4.88 5.34 -5.64
C GLY A 208 4.16 6.65 -5.30
N TYR A 209 3.14 6.62 -4.43
CA TYR A 209 2.34 7.81 -4.15
C TYR A 209 1.72 7.80 -2.75
N ASN A 210 1.38 9.00 -2.28
CA ASN A 210 0.49 9.22 -1.15
C ASN A 210 -0.92 9.54 -1.65
N GLY A 211 -1.93 9.08 -0.91
CA GLY A 211 -3.28 9.57 -1.10
C GLY A 211 -3.46 11.00 -0.58
N ILE A 212 -4.55 11.61 -0.97
CA ILE A 212 -4.93 12.98 -0.62
C ILE A 212 -5.88 12.94 0.59
N ASP A 213 -5.74 13.90 1.50
CA ASP A 213 -6.73 14.13 2.55
C ASP A 213 -7.98 14.77 1.95
N ARG A 214 -9.11 14.05 1.98
CA ARG A 214 -10.43 14.49 1.55
C ARG A 214 -11.42 14.51 2.70
N THR A 215 -10.94 14.74 3.91
CA THR A 215 -11.82 14.90 5.07
C THR A 215 -12.39 16.31 5.11
N SER A 216 -13.41 16.52 5.93
CA SER A 216 -13.97 17.84 6.18
C SER A 216 -13.05 18.79 6.95
N GLY A 217 -11.97 18.26 7.53
CA GLY A 217 -10.98 19.03 8.30
C GLY A 217 -9.98 19.83 7.48
N GLN A 218 -9.95 19.64 6.16
CA GLN A 218 -9.09 20.39 5.23
C GLN A 218 -9.93 21.27 4.29
N THR A 219 -9.32 22.21 3.56
CA THR A 219 -10.00 23.18 2.69
C THR A 219 -9.48 23.18 1.24
N GLU A 220 -8.50 22.35 0.93
CA GLU A 220 -7.84 22.32 -0.38
C GLU A 220 -8.64 21.51 -1.41
N PHE A 221 -9.27 20.43 -0.97
CA PHE A 221 -10.00 19.50 -1.83
C PHE A 221 -11.46 19.36 -1.38
N PRO A 222 -12.38 19.05 -2.30
CA PRO A 222 -13.75 18.73 -1.94
C PRO A 222 -13.79 17.52 -0.99
N PRO A 223 -14.48 17.60 0.16
CA PRO A 223 -14.57 16.50 1.10
C PRO A 223 -15.36 15.32 0.54
N VAL A 224 -14.95 14.11 0.90
CA VAL A 224 -15.65 12.86 0.59
C VAL A 224 -16.10 12.22 1.89
N ILE A 225 -17.43 12.23 2.09
CA ILE A 225 -18.06 11.74 3.32
C ILE A 225 -19.01 10.60 2.97
N PHE A 226 -18.74 9.42 3.48
CA PHE A 226 -19.64 8.27 3.39
C PHE A 226 -20.51 8.19 4.63
N SER A 227 -21.83 8.23 4.45
CA SER A 227 -22.80 8.21 5.53
C SER A 227 -24.09 7.56 5.08
N SER A 228 -24.74 6.80 5.96
CA SER A 228 -26.07 6.28 5.72
C SER A 228 -27.11 7.40 5.60
N ASP A 229 -26.90 8.53 6.29
CA ASP A 229 -27.77 9.70 6.17
C ASP A 229 -27.73 10.33 4.78
N MET A 230 -26.61 10.20 4.08
CA MET A 230 -26.45 10.68 2.70
C MET A 230 -26.86 9.64 1.65
N THR A 231 -27.39 8.49 2.07
CA THR A 231 -27.80 7.38 1.19
C THR A 231 -26.72 6.90 0.23
N ASN A 232 -25.46 7.16 0.55
CA ASN A 232 -24.30 6.73 -0.25
C ASN A 232 -23.58 5.50 0.33
N LEU A 233 -24.14 4.93 1.38
CA LEU A 233 -23.66 3.75 2.07
C LEU A 233 -24.82 2.77 2.30
N GLN A 234 -24.88 1.66 1.57
CA GLN A 234 -25.99 0.70 1.62
C GLN A 234 -25.86 -0.31 2.75
N SER A 235 -24.70 -0.90 2.87
CA SER A 235 -24.38 -1.84 3.93
C SER A 235 -23.02 -1.53 4.51
N THR A 236 -22.87 -1.73 5.81
CA THR A 236 -21.61 -1.50 6.49
C THR A 236 -21.24 -2.72 7.31
N SER A 237 -19.99 -3.14 7.21
CA SER A 237 -19.38 -4.12 8.09
C SER A 237 -18.15 -3.49 8.71
N GLU A 238 -18.04 -3.55 10.02
CA GLU A 238 -16.90 -3.03 10.75
C GLU A 238 -16.21 -4.20 11.46
N PHE A 239 -14.93 -4.40 11.16
CA PHE A 239 -14.08 -5.38 11.83
C PHE A 239 -12.93 -4.66 12.51
N ARG A 240 -12.77 -4.87 13.81
CA ARG A 240 -11.72 -4.27 14.63
C ARG A 240 -10.86 -5.36 15.25
N GLU A 241 -9.55 -5.26 15.02
CA GLU A 241 -8.57 -6.15 15.62
C GLU A 241 -7.33 -5.38 16.08
N ASN A 242 -6.86 -5.68 17.28
CA ASN A 242 -5.66 -5.09 17.84
C ASN A 242 -4.63 -6.11 18.35
N ILE A 243 -4.72 -7.36 17.89
CA ILE A 243 -3.85 -8.45 18.36
C ILE A 243 -2.38 -8.15 18.07
N ASN A 244 -2.08 -7.63 16.89
CA ASN A 244 -0.73 -7.32 16.44
C ASN A 244 -0.35 -5.85 16.58
N HIS A 245 -1.14 -5.09 17.33
CA HIS A 245 -0.85 -3.68 17.59
C HIS A 245 0.12 -3.51 18.74
N TYR A 246 1.20 -2.79 18.49
CA TYR A 246 2.16 -2.34 19.49
C TYR A 246 2.14 -0.81 19.53
N ASN A 247 2.22 -0.26 20.73
CA ASN A 247 2.22 1.18 20.96
C ASN A 247 3.52 1.71 21.58
N VAL A 248 4.42 0.80 21.89
CA VAL A 248 5.79 1.10 22.31
C VAL A 248 6.74 0.16 21.60
N VAL A 249 7.80 0.71 21.02
CA VAL A 249 8.88 -0.09 20.41
C VAL A 249 10.18 0.26 21.11
N VAL A 250 10.90 -0.77 21.54
CA VAL A 250 12.25 -0.68 22.12
C VAL A 250 13.24 -1.23 21.10
N ALA A 251 14.07 -0.36 20.53
CA ALA A 251 15.14 -0.74 19.62
C ALA A 251 16.48 -0.80 20.36
N VAL A 252 17.23 -1.86 20.14
CA VAL A 252 18.49 -2.14 20.87
C VAL A 252 19.59 -2.54 19.90
N TYR A 253 20.76 -1.96 20.08
CA TYR A 253 22.01 -2.37 19.44
C TYR A 253 23.06 -2.70 20.50
N GLN A 254 23.69 -3.86 20.37
CA GLN A 254 24.78 -4.30 21.23
C GLN A 254 26.09 -4.40 20.42
N TYR A 255 27.16 -3.86 20.97
CA TYR A 255 28.46 -3.90 20.33
C TYR A 255 29.57 -4.20 21.34
N GLN A 256 30.68 -4.73 20.83
CA GLN A 256 31.86 -4.98 21.60
C GLN A 256 32.78 -3.75 21.60
N ASN A 257 32.97 -3.14 22.76
CA ASN A 257 33.91 -2.03 22.92
C ASN A 257 35.27 -2.60 23.26
N PRO A 258 36.30 -2.46 22.41
CA PRO A 258 37.64 -2.95 22.71
C PRO A 258 38.24 -2.17 23.90
N VAL A 259 38.64 -2.86 24.92
CA VAL A 259 39.35 -2.29 26.08
C VAL A 259 40.82 -2.67 25.96
N GLU A 260 41.74 -1.70 26.02
CA GLU A 260 43.16 -1.93 25.84
C GLU A 260 43.71 -2.78 27.01
N GLY A 261 44.15 -4.01 26.69
CA GLY A 261 44.72 -4.94 27.65
C GLY A 261 43.73 -5.80 28.45
N ASP A 262 42.43 -5.73 28.15
CA ASP A 262 41.39 -6.49 28.84
C ASP A 262 40.41 -7.15 27.83
N THR A 263 39.48 -7.97 28.35
CA THR A 263 38.40 -8.53 27.53
C THR A 263 37.47 -7.44 27.05
N PRO A 264 37.03 -7.47 25.76
CA PRO A 264 36.07 -6.50 25.23
C PRO A 264 34.79 -6.42 26.06
N GLU A 265 34.36 -5.21 26.34
CA GLU A 265 33.11 -4.95 27.08
C GLU A 265 31.93 -4.88 26.13
N THR A 266 30.82 -5.57 26.44
CA THR A 266 29.58 -5.44 25.68
C THR A 266 28.82 -4.22 26.14
N LEU A 267 28.72 -3.23 25.27
CA LEU A 267 27.91 -2.04 25.49
C LEU A 267 26.57 -2.14 24.74
N THR A 268 25.56 -1.46 25.27
CA THR A 268 24.21 -1.48 24.70
C THR A 268 23.71 -0.05 24.51
N ILE A 269 23.32 0.26 23.28
CA ILE A 269 22.56 1.47 22.96
C ILE A 269 21.10 1.05 22.80
N HIS A 270 20.19 1.81 23.37
CA HIS A 270 18.75 1.56 23.22
C HIS A 270 17.97 2.86 23.06
N GLU A 271 16.90 2.79 22.29
CA GLU A 271 15.94 3.85 22.08
C GLU A 271 14.51 3.33 22.24
N ILE A 272 13.66 4.17 22.81
CA ILE A 272 12.26 3.84 23.06
C ILE A 272 11.39 4.85 22.32
N VAL A 273 10.54 4.36 21.44
CA VAL A 273 9.57 5.17 20.73
C VAL A 273 8.17 4.70 21.12
N SER A 274 7.34 5.61 21.54
CA SER A 274 5.93 5.38 21.85
C SER A 274 5.04 6.18 20.92
N ASP A 275 3.84 5.65 20.67
CA ASP A 275 2.81 6.37 19.93
C ASP A 275 2.42 7.65 20.71
N PRO A 276 2.56 8.83 20.10
CA PRO A 276 2.25 10.10 20.79
C PRO A 276 0.77 10.27 21.14
N GLN A 277 -0.13 9.50 20.50
CA GLN A 277 -1.57 9.56 20.78
C GLN A 277 -2.00 8.72 21.99
N LEU A 278 -1.11 7.88 22.49
CA LEU A 278 -1.37 7.09 23.69
C LEU A 278 -1.12 7.94 24.94
N ALA A 279 -2.17 8.60 25.39
CA ALA A 279 -2.26 8.95 26.78
C ALA A 279 -2.30 7.64 27.59
N PHE A 280 -1.32 7.38 28.43
CA PHE A 280 -1.28 6.25 29.38
C PHE A 280 -2.39 6.40 30.44
N SER A 281 -3.65 6.39 29.99
CA SER A 281 -4.82 6.70 30.82
C SER A 281 -5.30 5.52 31.66
N SER A 282 -4.86 4.30 31.32
CA SER A 282 -5.41 3.06 31.90
C SER A 282 -4.46 2.31 32.82
N GLY A 283 -3.47 3.01 33.39
CA GLY A 283 -2.58 2.41 34.39
C GLY A 283 -1.62 1.36 33.85
N GLY A 284 -1.28 1.43 32.56
CA GLY A 284 -0.30 0.55 31.91
C GLY A 284 -0.86 -0.74 31.34
N PHE A 285 -2.17 -1.02 31.47
CA PHE A 285 -2.78 -2.21 30.85
C PHE A 285 -2.83 -2.14 29.33
N ASP A 286 -2.80 -0.93 28.75
CA ASP A 286 -2.86 -0.71 27.30
C ASP A 286 -1.45 -0.67 26.68
N GLN A 287 -0.39 -0.74 27.47
CA GLN A 287 0.96 -0.78 26.95
C GLN A 287 1.27 -2.13 26.32
N LYS A 288 1.52 -2.11 25.01
CA LYS A 288 1.96 -3.26 24.23
C LYS A 288 3.32 -2.95 23.62
N THR A 289 4.35 -3.55 24.20
CA THR A 289 5.74 -3.25 23.82
C THR A 289 6.29 -4.31 22.86
N LYS A 290 6.88 -3.87 21.76
CA LYS A 290 7.70 -4.70 20.88
C LYS A 290 9.17 -4.42 21.07
N PHE A 291 9.96 -5.48 21.09
CA PHE A 291 11.41 -5.41 21.16
C PHE A 291 12.00 -5.74 19.79
N ILE A 292 12.93 -4.89 19.30
CA ILE A 292 13.71 -5.12 18.11
C ILE A 292 15.21 -5.06 18.45
N SER A 293 15.98 -6.01 17.96
CA SER A 293 17.42 -6.06 18.14
C SER A 293 18.12 -5.89 16.79
N VAL A 294 18.99 -4.90 16.72
CA VAL A 294 19.84 -4.65 15.55
C VAL A 294 21.14 -5.43 15.74
N GLY A 295 21.41 -6.34 14.82
CA GLY A 295 22.61 -7.18 14.90
C GLY A 295 23.88 -6.47 14.45
N GLN A 296 23.76 -5.50 13.53
CA GLN A 296 24.88 -4.75 12.95
C GLN A 296 24.39 -3.40 12.46
N LEU A 297 25.17 -2.35 12.68
CA LEU A 297 24.93 -1.05 12.08
C LEU A 297 25.25 -1.05 10.58
N PRO A 298 24.62 -0.17 9.81
CA PRO A 298 24.96 0.05 8.41
C PRO A 298 26.45 0.31 8.19
N GLU A 299 26.97 -0.18 7.08
CA GLU A 299 28.38 0.03 6.73
C GLU A 299 28.68 1.53 6.59
N GLY A 300 29.70 2.01 7.31
CA GLY A 300 30.10 3.41 7.33
C GLY A 300 29.30 4.30 8.31
N MET A 301 28.37 3.74 9.09
CA MET A 301 27.70 4.45 10.17
C MET A 301 28.58 4.45 11.43
N GLU A 302 28.83 5.63 11.95
CA GLU A 302 29.53 5.77 13.23
C GLU A 302 28.60 5.42 14.39
N ILE A 303 29.19 5.04 15.52
CA ILE A 303 28.42 4.58 16.69
C ILE A 303 27.59 5.71 17.33
N GLU A 304 28.05 6.94 17.14
CA GLU A 304 27.37 8.17 17.59
C GLU A 304 26.04 8.41 16.87
N ASP A 305 25.89 7.89 15.63
CA ASP A 305 24.67 8.01 14.84
C ASP A 305 23.67 6.86 15.11
N ALA A 306 24.07 5.83 15.82
CA ALA A 306 23.24 4.69 16.14
C ALA A 306 21.91 5.04 16.83
N PRO A 307 21.83 6.01 17.77
CA PRO A 307 20.55 6.40 18.37
C PRO A 307 19.53 6.89 17.34
N ALA A 308 19.93 7.73 16.40
CA ALA A 308 19.05 8.26 15.36
C ALA A 308 18.51 7.14 14.45
N TYR A 309 19.36 6.19 14.09
CA TYR A 309 18.99 5.01 13.33
C TYR A 309 18.02 4.11 14.09
N LEU A 310 18.26 3.85 15.38
CA LEU A 310 17.36 3.05 16.22
C LEU A 310 15.98 3.71 16.37
N ILE A 311 15.93 5.05 16.52
CA ILE A 311 14.66 5.80 16.53
C ILE A 311 13.91 5.64 15.21
N GLN A 312 14.61 5.71 14.07
CA GLN A 312 14.00 5.49 12.77
C GLN A 312 13.37 4.10 12.66
N LEU A 313 14.13 3.05 12.97
CA LEU A 313 13.66 1.66 12.94
C LEU A 313 12.46 1.45 13.88
N ALA A 314 12.51 2.04 15.07
CA ALA A 314 11.41 1.94 16.03
C ALA A 314 10.14 2.63 15.52
N LYS A 315 10.24 3.78 14.85
CA LYS A 315 9.11 4.46 14.19
C LYS A 315 8.52 3.65 13.04
N GLU A 316 9.39 3.07 12.20
CA GLU A 316 8.94 2.21 11.10
C GLU A 316 8.16 1.00 11.61
N GLU A 317 8.65 0.37 12.67
CA GLU A 317 8.00 -0.78 13.27
C GLU A 317 6.67 -0.40 13.95
N LEU A 318 6.62 0.76 14.59
CA LEU A 318 5.40 1.29 15.18
C LEU A 318 4.34 1.53 14.10
N ASN A 319 4.71 2.12 12.97
CA ASN A 319 3.81 2.36 11.83
C ASN A 319 3.29 1.06 11.20
N ARG A 320 4.13 0.00 11.16
CA ARG A 320 3.71 -1.33 10.68
C ARG A 320 2.69 -2.02 11.58
N SER A 321 2.68 -1.65 12.86
CA SER A 321 1.87 -2.31 13.89
C SER A 321 0.56 -1.58 14.21
N THR A 322 0.00 -0.83 13.27
CA THR A 322 -1.28 -0.14 13.46
C THR A 322 -2.41 -1.12 13.73
N PRO A 323 -3.41 -0.74 14.56
CA PRO A 323 -4.62 -1.53 14.72
C PRO A 323 -5.28 -1.75 13.36
N THR A 324 -5.82 -2.94 13.15
CA THR A 324 -6.57 -3.23 11.93
C THR A 324 -8.05 -2.96 12.19
N ASP A 325 -8.50 -1.79 11.79
CA ASP A 325 -9.93 -1.48 11.73
C ASP A 325 -10.31 -1.43 10.25
N VAL A 326 -11.05 -2.43 9.79
CA VAL A 326 -11.53 -2.49 8.42
C VAL A 326 -13.00 -2.13 8.41
N TYR A 327 -13.33 -1.13 7.64
CA TYR A 327 -14.69 -0.72 7.38
C TYR A 327 -15.03 -1.04 5.93
N ASP A 328 -15.94 -2.00 5.74
CA ASP A 328 -16.47 -2.35 4.43
C ASP A 328 -17.83 -1.69 4.25
N GLY A 329 -18.02 -1.04 3.11
CA GLY A 329 -19.29 -0.43 2.79
C GLY A 329 -19.58 -0.54 1.31
N GLU A 330 -20.73 -1.09 0.95
CA GLU A 330 -21.22 -1.05 -0.41
C GLU A 330 -21.77 0.35 -0.70
N ILE A 331 -21.10 1.06 -1.59
CA ILE A 331 -21.54 2.38 -2.02
C ILE A 331 -22.62 2.22 -3.07
N ASP A 332 -23.73 2.94 -2.90
CA ASP A 332 -24.82 2.97 -3.88
C ASP A 332 -24.27 3.42 -5.24
N GLN A 333 -24.69 2.76 -6.32
CA GLN A 333 -24.31 3.13 -7.69
C GLN A 333 -24.78 4.55 -8.05
N ASN A 334 -25.79 5.07 -7.35
CA ASN A 334 -26.26 6.45 -7.46
C ASN A 334 -25.57 7.37 -6.46
N SER A 335 -24.52 6.92 -5.78
CA SER A 335 -23.71 7.76 -4.91
C SER A 335 -23.25 9.00 -5.65
N SER A 336 -23.24 10.13 -4.96
CA SER A 336 -22.67 11.37 -5.45
C SER A 336 -21.16 11.27 -5.72
N PHE A 337 -20.48 10.34 -5.06
CA PHE A 337 -19.03 10.13 -5.18
C PHE A 337 -18.71 8.95 -6.10
N VAL A 338 -17.85 9.20 -7.07
CA VAL A 338 -17.45 8.24 -8.10
C VAL A 338 -15.93 8.02 -8.01
N TYR A 339 -15.53 6.76 -7.98
CA TYR A 339 -14.12 6.36 -8.00
C TYR A 339 -13.42 6.89 -9.26
N GLU A 340 -12.15 7.26 -9.14
CA GLU A 340 -11.31 7.93 -10.14
C GLU A 340 -11.79 9.33 -10.59
N ARG A 341 -12.86 9.86 -10.00
CA ARG A 341 -13.30 11.23 -10.20
C ARG A 341 -13.28 12.04 -8.90
N ASP A 342 -13.92 11.54 -7.86
CA ASP A 342 -14.12 12.26 -6.61
C ASP A 342 -13.16 11.76 -5.53
N TYR A 343 -12.80 10.47 -5.56
CA TYR A 343 -11.82 9.86 -4.68
C TYR A 343 -10.98 8.81 -5.43
N PHE A 344 -9.82 8.48 -4.86
CA PHE A 344 -8.84 7.55 -5.41
C PHE A 344 -8.35 6.60 -4.33
N LEU A 345 -7.70 5.50 -4.74
CA LEU A 345 -6.97 4.63 -3.82
C LEU A 345 -5.91 5.45 -3.06
N GLY A 346 -5.86 5.23 -1.75
CA GLY A 346 -4.96 5.94 -0.86
C GLY A 346 -5.53 7.22 -0.27
N ASP A 347 -6.61 7.78 -0.79
CA ASP A 347 -7.23 8.98 -0.21
C ASP A 347 -7.76 8.70 1.19
N ILE A 348 -7.68 9.69 2.07
CA ILE A 348 -8.30 9.67 3.39
C ILE A 348 -9.68 10.31 3.24
N VAL A 349 -10.71 9.57 3.60
CA VAL A 349 -12.11 9.96 3.53
C VAL A 349 -12.74 9.92 4.91
N GLU A 350 -13.89 10.53 5.06
CA GLU A 350 -14.64 10.54 6.30
C GLU A 350 -15.83 9.56 6.22
N VAL A 351 -15.99 8.75 7.25
CA VAL A 351 -17.15 7.88 7.42
C VAL A 351 -17.93 8.33 8.64
N GLN A 352 -19.21 8.57 8.48
CA GLN A 352 -20.08 9.01 9.55
C GLN A 352 -21.11 7.91 9.88
N GLY A 353 -21.11 7.47 11.15
CA GLY A 353 -22.09 6.53 11.67
C GLY A 353 -23.39 7.21 12.11
N ASN A 354 -24.44 6.41 12.26
CA ASN A 354 -25.79 6.89 12.62
C ASN A 354 -25.90 7.49 14.03
N ASN A 355 -24.90 7.28 14.88
CA ASN A 355 -24.89 7.72 16.29
C ASN A 355 -23.99 8.93 16.53
N GLY A 356 -23.57 9.64 15.48
CA GLY A 356 -22.69 10.80 15.57
C GLY A 356 -21.22 10.45 15.77
N GLY A 357 -20.85 9.17 15.87
CA GLY A 357 -19.47 8.70 15.76
C GLY A 357 -19.07 8.51 14.30
N GLY A 358 -17.79 8.37 14.05
CA GLY A 358 -17.27 8.13 12.71
C GLY A 358 -15.79 7.77 12.73
N ALA A 359 -15.19 7.79 11.58
CA ALA A 359 -13.76 7.54 11.42
C ALA A 359 -13.19 8.29 10.21
N LEU A 360 -11.93 8.67 10.30
CA LEU A 360 -11.12 9.02 9.15
C LEU A 360 -10.52 7.73 8.62
N MET A 361 -10.78 7.41 7.37
CA MET A 361 -10.45 6.13 6.79
C MET A 361 -9.71 6.28 5.48
N ARG A 362 -8.70 5.43 5.28
CA ARG A 362 -8.00 5.34 4.00
C ARG A 362 -8.73 4.38 3.07
N VAL A 363 -8.87 4.77 1.81
CA VAL A 363 -9.35 3.89 0.73
C VAL A 363 -8.22 2.93 0.37
N VAL A 364 -8.29 1.69 0.83
CA VAL A 364 -7.22 0.69 0.63
C VAL A 364 -7.49 -0.25 -0.53
N GLU A 365 -8.76 -0.48 -0.85
CA GLU A 365 -9.17 -1.28 -2.01
C GLU A 365 -10.34 -0.61 -2.73
N GLN A 366 -10.45 -0.88 -4.01
CA GLN A 366 -11.62 -0.59 -4.82
C GLN A 366 -12.04 -1.86 -5.54
N ILE A 367 -13.26 -2.29 -5.26
CA ILE A 367 -13.86 -3.47 -5.87
C ILE A 367 -14.86 -3.01 -6.92
N ILE A 368 -14.66 -3.45 -8.16
CA ILE A 368 -15.59 -3.22 -9.27
C ILE A 368 -16.17 -4.59 -9.63
N LYS A 369 -17.46 -4.75 -9.43
CA LYS A 369 -18.17 -5.98 -9.69
C LYS A 369 -19.18 -5.78 -10.82
N PHE A 370 -19.26 -6.75 -11.69
CA PHE A 370 -20.27 -6.82 -12.73
C PHE A 370 -20.84 -8.24 -12.80
N ASP A 371 -22.16 -8.35 -12.74
CA ASP A 371 -22.89 -9.61 -12.87
C ASP A 371 -24.29 -9.37 -13.48
N SER A 372 -25.16 -10.38 -13.40
CA SER A 372 -26.55 -10.30 -13.91
C SER A 372 -27.40 -9.22 -13.24
N SER A 373 -27.02 -8.72 -12.05
CA SER A 373 -27.72 -7.65 -11.35
C SER A 373 -27.25 -6.25 -11.82
N GLY A 374 -26.16 -6.19 -12.58
CA GLY A 374 -25.58 -4.96 -13.09
C GLY A 374 -24.16 -4.72 -12.61
N LYS A 375 -23.75 -3.43 -12.58
CA LYS A 375 -22.45 -2.99 -12.12
C LYS A 375 -22.58 -2.42 -10.70
N SER A 376 -21.70 -2.84 -9.81
CA SER A 376 -21.46 -2.19 -8.52
C SER A 376 -19.99 -1.82 -8.37
N SER A 377 -19.70 -0.77 -7.59
CA SER A 377 -18.35 -0.31 -7.36
C SER A 377 -18.27 0.29 -5.96
N TYR A 378 -17.42 -0.26 -5.10
CA TYR A 378 -17.34 0.13 -3.69
C TYR A 378 -15.92 0.00 -3.16
N PRO A 379 -15.50 0.88 -2.22
CA PRO A 379 -14.20 0.81 -1.58
C PRO A 379 -14.20 -0.11 -0.36
N SER A 380 -13.04 -0.68 -0.04
CA SER A 380 -12.67 -1.12 1.30
C SER A 380 -11.88 -0.01 1.98
N LEU A 381 -12.20 0.25 3.23
CA LEU A 381 -11.67 1.37 3.99
C LEU A 381 -10.92 0.87 5.23
N LEU A 382 -9.74 1.45 5.49
CA LEU A 382 -8.94 1.17 6.67
C LEU A 382 -8.93 2.38 7.60
N THR A 383 -9.30 2.20 8.85
CA THR A 383 -9.35 3.29 9.84
C THR A 383 -7.96 3.88 10.09
N LYS A 384 -7.88 5.19 9.99
CA LYS A 384 -6.71 5.99 10.36
C LYS A 384 -6.89 6.65 11.72
N GLU A 385 -8.09 7.14 11.97
CA GLU A 385 -8.44 7.79 13.23
C GLU A 385 -9.94 7.61 13.50
N SER A 386 -10.28 7.15 14.69
CA SER A 386 -11.67 7.03 15.13
C SER A 386 -12.18 8.35 15.69
N ILE A 387 -13.38 8.75 15.27
CA ILE A 387 -14.09 9.91 15.80
C ILE A 387 -15.14 9.40 16.80
N LEU A 388 -14.84 9.52 18.09
CA LEU A 388 -15.75 9.05 19.13
C LEU A 388 -16.96 9.99 19.24
N PRO A 389 -18.18 9.44 19.45
CA PRO A 389 -19.37 10.25 19.74
C PRO A 389 -19.13 11.18 20.93
N GLY A 390 -19.58 12.43 20.84
CA GLY A 390 -19.43 13.42 21.91
C GLY A 390 -18.06 14.09 22.02
N THR A 391 -17.12 13.79 21.11
CA THR A 391 -15.87 14.55 20.98
C THR A 391 -16.06 15.77 20.09
N TRP A 392 -15.14 16.73 20.17
CA TRP A 392 -15.18 17.93 19.31
C TRP A 392 -15.26 17.62 17.81
N ARG A 393 -14.63 16.54 17.36
CA ARG A 393 -14.65 16.10 15.96
C ARG A 393 -15.97 15.49 15.52
N SER A 394 -16.77 14.97 16.45
CA SER A 394 -18.12 14.45 16.16
C SER A 394 -19.18 15.54 16.05
N TRP A 395 -18.84 16.79 16.36
CA TRP A 395 -19.76 17.91 16.31
C TRP A 395 -19.77 18.49 14.89
N LYS A 396 -20.95 18.71 14.37
CA LYS A 396 -21.10 19.35 13.04
C LYS A 396 -20.53 20.76 13.07
N TYR A 397 -19.82 21.16 12.03
CA TYR A 397 -19.09 22.42 11.93
C TYR A 397 -19.96 23.69 12.04
N ASP A 398 -21.28 23.58 12.01
CA ASP A 398 -22.25 24.65 12.10
C ASP A 398 -22.82 24.88 13.51
N VAL A 399 -22.33 24.14 14.50
CA VAL A 399 -22.73 24.33 15.91
C VAL A 399 -21.88 25.40 16.56
N ASN A 400 -22.50 26.54 16.90
CA ASN A 400 -21.86 27.60 17.65
C ASN A 400 -21.88 27.30 19.16
N TRP A 401 -20.91 27.83 19.90
CA TRP A 401 -20.86 27.74 21.36
C TRP A 401 -22.16 28.17 22.07
N SER A 402 -22.90 29.08 21.47
CA SER A 402 -24.21 29.56 21.97
C SER A 402 -25.31 28.52 21.89
N ASP A 403 -25.14 27.49 21.06
CA ASP A 403 -26.17 26.48 20.78
C ASP A 403 -26.00 25.25 21.70
N MET A 404 -24.91 25.21 22.49
CA MET A 404 -24.64 24.18 23.46
C MET A 404 -25.52 24.35 24.69
N GLY A 405 -26.29 23.34 25.04
CA GLY A 405 -27.10 23.34 26.27
C GLY A 405 -26.20 23.40 27.52
N SER A 406 -26.67 24.09 28.55
CA SER A 406 -25.95 24.27 29.82
C SER A 406 -25.67 23.00 30.63
N GLY A 407 -25.98 21.82 30.08
CA GLY A 407 -25.72 20.48 30.67
C GLY A 407 -24.57 19.71 30.02
N GLU A 408 -23.98 20.22 28.93
CA GLU A 408 -22.87 19.56 28.26
C GLU A 408 -21.55 20.04 28.89
N TYR A 409 -21.13 19.33 29.92
CA TYR A 409 -19.88 19.61 30.61
C TYR A 409 -18.71 18.94 29.88
N TRP A 410 -17.60 19.68 29.85
CA TRP A 410 -16.28 19.12 29.60
C TRP A 410 -16.00 18.03 30.62
N ASN A 411 -16.14 16.79 30.25
CA ASN A 411 -15.49 15.74 30.99
C ASN A 411 -14.02 15.75 30.58
N ASN A 412 -13.17 16.21 31.49
CA ASN A 412 -11.74 16.03 31.39
C ASN A 412 -11.45 14.53 31.21
N GLN A 413 -11.05 14.15 30.03
CA GLN A 413 -10.29 12.92 29.78
C GLN A 413 -8.95 13.29 29.20
#